data_79775b6dd91dea6940c6e1c36cf84e1a
#
_entry.id   79775b6dd91dea6940c6e1c36cf84e1a
#
_cell.length_a   1.000
_cell.length_b   1.000
_cell.length_c   1.000
_cell.angle_alpha   90.00
_cell.angle_beta   90.00
_cell.angle_gamma   90.00
#
_symmetry.space_group_name_H-M   'P 1'
#
loop_
_entity.id
_entity.type
_entity.pdbx_description
1 polymer ?
#
loop_
_entity_poly.entity_id
_entity_poly.type
_entity_poly.pdbx_seq_one_letter_code
_entity_poly.pdbx_strand_id
1 'polypeptide(L)'
;TSGTTGSQKLIPVTKKAQKFAAKYMALLVPKFSYNNFKYGYTYGRGLMISDIVMTTYTKGGTPICSATSGGMKSIKPILSLMYTSPIEVMEIKDRETSLYLHLLFALKEKNLMYISAVFISSILDLLRFLEDNYKKLIKDIRTGSINYSVKIDSKVKEKLNKLLKPDAARADFLEKEFSKGLQGICKRIWPKLIYIATVTGANFSVYDDKVNYYTDYIPIYSPAYAATEGMIGINP
;
A
#
# COMPACT_ATOMS: atom_id res chain seq x y z
N THR A 1 1.33 7.90 20.01
CA THR A 1 -0.09 7.57 20.22
C THR A 1 -0.96 8.56 19.46
N SER A 2 -2.26 8.22 19.24
CA SER A 2 -3.22 9.09 18.53
C SER A 2 -3.53 10.40 19.29
N GLY A 3 -3.39 10.41 20.62
CA GLY A 3 -3.72 11.57 21.44
C GLY A 3 -5.22 11.83 21.63
N THR A 4 -6.06 10.82 21.35
CA THR A 4 -7.54 10.95 21.46
C THR A 4 -8.04 11.30 22.87
N THR A 5 -7.28 10.97 23.91
CA THR A 5 -7.61 11.23 25.32
C THR A 5 -6.70 12.26 25.97
N GLY A 6 -5.88 12.98 25.20
CA GLY A 6 -4.91 13.95 25.70
C GLY A 6 -3.80 14.26 24.68
N SER A 7 -2.66 14.77 25.15
CA SER A 7 -1.50 15.02 24.29
C SER A 7 -0.91 13.72 23.73
N GLN A 8 -0.44 13.75 22.49
CA GLN A 8 0.25 12.62 21.89
C GLN A 8 1.48 12.21 22.71
N LYS A 9 1.58 10.93 23.04
CA LYS A 9 2.76 10.36 23.72
C LYS A 9 3.77 9.88 22.68
N LEU A 10 5.02 10.25 22.87
CA LEU A 10 6.15 9.72 22.10
C LEU A 10 6.62 8.43 22.74
N ILE A 11 6.66 7.36 21.97
CA ILE A 11 7.12 6.04 22.43
C ILE A 11 8.54 5.84 21.91
N PRO A 12 9.56 5.72 22.76
CA PRO A 12 10.92 5.46 22.32
C PRO A 12 11.06 4.04 21.78
N VAL A 13 11.65 3.92 20.58
CA VAL A 13 11.87 2.62 19.94
C VAL A 13 13.36 2.37 19.79
N THR A 14 13.87 1.34 20.48
CA THR A 14 15.27 0.96 20.41
C THR A 14 15.58 0.18 19.14
N LYS A 15 16.85 0.21 18.67
CA LYS A 15 17.31 -0.61 17.54
C LYS A 15 17.06 -2.11 17.77
N LYS A 16 17.17 -2.59 19.03
CA LYS A 16 16.89 -3.98 19.40
C LYS A 16 15.41 -4.32 19.21
N ALA A 17 14.52 -3.47 19.71
CA ALA A 17 13.07 -3.65 19.55
C ALA A 17 12.65 -3.62 18.07
N GLN A 18 13.21 -2.69 17.26
CA GLN A 18 12.95 -2.64 15.83
C GLN A 18 13.38 -3.93 15.10
N LYS A 19 14.60 -4.42 15.35
CA LYS A 19 15.08 -5.68 14.75
C LYS A 19 14.19 -6.87 15.13
N PHE A 20 13.76 -6.91 16.38
CA PHE A 20 12.87 -7.97 16.87
C PHE A 20 11.51 -7.92 16.17
N ALA A 21 10.85 -6.77 16.17
CA ALA A 21 9.57 -6.58 15.48
C ALA A 21 9.66 -6.89 13.99
N ALA A 22 10.69 -6.40 13.30
CA ALA A 22 10.93 -6.66 11.88
C ALA A 22 11.09 -8.16 11.59
N LYS A 23 11.81 -8.90 12.45
CA LYS A 23 11.98 -10.35 12.31
C LYS A 23 10.64 -11.08 12.40
N TYR A 24 9.80 -10.76 13.38
CA TYR A 24 8.48 -11.37 13.54
C TYR A 24 7.56 -11.03 12.36
N MET A 25 7.52 -9.77 11.94
CA MET A 25 6.72 -9.34 10.80
C MET A 25 7.15 -10.02 9.49
N ALA A 26 8.48 -10.15 9.26
CA ALA A 26 9.01 -10.75 8.05
C ALA A 26 8.82 -12.27 7.99
N LEU A 27 8.70 -12.95 9.12
CA LEU A 27 8.58 -14.41 9.17
C LEU A 27 7.15 -14.89 9.38
N LEU A 28 6.45 -14.32 10.39
CA LEU A 28 5.16 -14.85 10.81
C LEU A 28 4.01 -14.35 9.93
N VAL A 29 4.00 -13.07 9.56
CA VAL A 29 2.92 -12.54 8.71
C VAL A 29 2.87 -13.25 7.35
N PRO A 30 3.98 -13.39 6.59
CA PRO A 30 3.97 -14.17 5.36
C PRO A 30 3.61 -15.64 5.55
N LYS A 31 4.08 -16.27 6.65
CA LYS A 31 3.75 -17.66 6.95
C LYS A 31 2.25 -17.87 7.14
N PHE A 32 1.61 -17.04 7.95
CA PHE A 32 0.17 -17.15 8.20
C PHE A 32 -0.65 -16.73 6.98
N SER A 33 -0.25 -15.68 6.26
CA SER A 33 -0.88 -15.33 4.99
C SER A 33 -0.80 -16.48 3.98
N TYR A 34 0.37 -17.18 3.87
CA TYR A 34 0.50 -18.36 3.05
C TYR A 34 -0.43 -19.49 3.49
N ASN A 35 -0.50 -19.79 4.78
CA ASN A 35 -1.36 -20.86 5.30
C ASN A 35 -2.85 -20.60 4.99
N ASN A 36 -3.30 -19.35 5.13
CA ASN A 36 -4.69 -18.97 4.86
C ASN A 36 -5.03 -18.95 3.37
N PHE A 37 -4.08 -18.59 2.50
CA PHE A 37 -4.31 -18.34 1.08
C PHE A 37 -3.45 -19.24 0.16
N LYS A 38 -2.97 -20.38 0.64
CA LYS A 38 -1.99 -21.24 -0.06
C LYS A 38 -2.37 -21.59 -1.50
N TYR A 39 -3.63 -21.82 -1.78
CA TYR A 39 -4.11 -22.22 -3.12
C TYR A 39 -4.03 -21.13 -4.18
N GLY A 40 -3.87 -19.87 -3.81
CA GLY A 40 -3.69 -18.74 -4.73
C GLY A 40 -2.37 -18.00 -4.53
N TYR A 41 -1.53 -18.46 -3.61
CA TYR A 41 -0.32 -17.75 -3.21
C TYR A 41 0.79 -17.91 -4.26
N THR A 42 1.11 -16.79 -4.92
CA THR A 42 2.06 -16.78 -6.05
C THR A 42 3.42 -16.18 -5.69
N TYR A 43 3.64 -15.80 -4.42
CA TYR A 43 4.81 -15.00 -3.98
C TYR A 43 4.94 -13.68 -4.76
N GLY A 44 3.83 -13.19 -5.31
CA GLY A 44 3.75 -11.92 -6.03
C GLY A 44 3.87 -10.71 -5.12
N ARG A 45 4.12 -9.56 -5.73
CA ARG A 45 4.18 -8.28 -5.01
C ARG A 45 2.80 -7.78 -4.63
N GLY A 46 2.75 -6.97 -3.57
CA GLY A 46 1.55 -6.27 -3.12
C GLY A 46 1.54 -4.78 -3.45
N LEU A 47 0.37 -4.19 -3.46
CA LEU A 47 0.18 -2.74 -3.38
C LEU A 47 0.06 -2.36 -1.91
N MET A 48 1.04 -1.67 -1.36
CA MET A 48 1.01 -1.17 0.03
C MET A 48 0.84 0.34 0.04
N ILE A 49 -0.24 0.81 0.67
CA ILE A 49 -0.46 2.23 0.92
C ILE A 49 0.18 2.56 2.26
N SER A 50 1.40 3.02 2.22
CA SER A 50 2.16 3.43 3.40
C SER A 50 3.20 4.46 3.02
N ASP A 51 3.53 5.31 3.97
CA ASP A 51 4.56 6.33 3.84
C ASP A 51 5.78 6.03 4.71
N ILE A 52 6.95 6.52 4.27
CA ILE A 52 8.21 6.52 5.02
C ILE A 52 8.57 7.98 5.31
N VAL A 53 7.67 8.68 5.96
CA VAL A 53 7.81 10.11 6.24
C VAL A 53 8.22 10.33 7.69
N MET A 54 9.34 11.05 7.88
CA MET A 54 9.74 11.55 9.20
C MET A 54 9.01 12.87 9.45
N THR A 55 8.19 12.91 10.50
CA THR A 55 7.36 14.08 10.81
C THR A 55 8.22 15.24 11.32
N THR A 56 9.12 14.95 12.28
CA THR A 56 10.02 15.93 12.90
C THR A 56 11.19 15.22 13.60
N TYR A 57 11.96 15.97 14.37
CA TYR A 57 13.11 15.46 15.12
C TYR A 57 13.07 15.97 16.56
N THR A 58 13.59 15.18 17.50
CA THR A 58 13.85 15.63 18.88
C THR A 58 14.99 16.65 18.89
N LYS A 59 15.19 17.36 19.99
CA LYS A 59 16.35 18.26 20.20
C LYS A 59 17.69 17.55 20.00
N GLY A 60 17.77 16.25 20.28
CA GLY A 60 18.96 15.42 20.09
C GLY A 60 19.05 14.77 18.69
N GLY A 61 18.24 15.19 17.70
CA GLY A 61 18.30 14.68 16.33
C GLY A 61 17.64 13.31 16.09
N THR A 62 16.95 12.74 17.09
CA THR A 62 16.23 11.48 16.91
C THR A 62 14.96 11.72 16.08
N PRO A 63 14.73 10.97 14.99
CA PRO A 63 13.54 11.16 14.15
C PRO A 63 12.25 10.76 14.90
N ILE A 64 11.19 11.53 14.68
CA ILE A 64 9.83 11.28 15.16
C ILE A 64 8.96 10.99 13.95
N CYS A 65 8.25 9.87 13.96
CA CYS A 65 7.36 9.45 12.87
C CYS A 65 6.26 8.51 13.40
N SER A 66 5.32 8.14 12.53
CA SER A 66 4.38 7.06 12.83
C SER A 66 5.13 5.73 13.05
N ALA A 67 4.54 4.82 13.81
CA ALA A 67 5.10 3.48 14.02
C ALA A 67 5.27 2.74 12.68
N THR A 68 4.33 2.91 11.74
CA THR A 68 4.38 2.34 10.40
C THR A 68 5.54 2.88 9.60
N SER A 69 5.72 4.22 9.52
CA SER A 69 6.86 4.83 8.81
C SER A 69 8.21 4.39 9.37
N GLY A 70 8.32 4.28 10.71
CA GLY A 70 9.52 3.77 11.36
C GLY A 70 9.81 2.31 11.03
N GLY A 71 8.77 1.47 11.02
CA GLY A 71 8.84 0.07 10.63
C GLY A 71 9.28 -0.10 9.18
N MET A 72 8.60 0.58 8.25
CA MET A 72 8.92 0.56 6.81
C MET A 72 10.35 1.04 6.52
N LYS A 73 10.81 2.09 7.22
CA LYS A 73 12.19 2.55 7.11
C LYS A 73 13.20 1.47 7.48
N SER A 74 12.91 0.65 8.48
CA SER A 74 13.82 -0.40 8.96
C SER A 74 14.02 -1.54 7.94
N ILE A 75 13.04 -1.78 7.08
CA ILE A 75 13.05 -2.82 6.02
C ILE A 75 13.21 -2.22 4.61
N LYS A 76 13.58 -0.95 4.49
CA LYS A 76 13.71 -0.23 3.22
C LYS A 76 14.44 -1.02 2.12
N PRO A 77 15.54 -1.74 2.36
CA PRO A 77 16.26 -2.47 1.32
C PRO A 77 15.46 -3.59 0.64
N ILE A 78 14.44 -4.15 1.31
CA ILE A 78 13.66 -5.27 0.77
C ILE A 78 12.26 -4.86 0.27
N LEU A 79 11.86 -3.60 0.42
CA LEU A 79 10.52 -3.14 0.05
C LEU A 79 10.20 -3.36 -1.43
N SER A 80 11.17 -3.16 -2.32
CA SER A 80 11.00 -3.36 -3.76
C SER A 80 10.74 -4.83 -4.16
N LEU A 81 11.11 -5.78 -3.29
CA LEU A 81 10.80 -7.20 -3.49
C LEU A 81 9.36 -7.52 -3.08
N MET A 82 8.84 -6.79 -2.09
CA MET A 82 7.52 -7.04 -1.50
C MET A 82 6.42 -6.23 -2.17
N TYR A 83 6.73 -5.01 -2.63
CA TYR A 83 5.74 -4.05 -3.08
C TYR A 83 5.99 -3.56 -4.50
N THR A 84 4.91 -3.18 -5.18
CA THR A 84 4.96 -2.66 -6.55
C THR A 84 5.52 -1.25 -6.64
N SER A 85 5.29 -0.45 -5.60
CA SER A 85 5.71 0.94 -5.56
C SER A 85 7.20 1.07 -5.29
N PRO A 86 7.93 1.85 -6.09
CA PRO A 86 9.28 2.27 -5.76
C PRO A 86 9.35 2.99 -4.41
N ILE A 87 10.52 2.95 -3.77
CA ILE A 87 10.74 3.58 -2.45
C ILE A 87 10.46 5.08 -2.50
N GLU A 88 10.81 5.74 -3.60
CA GLU A 88 10.57 7.16 -3.82
C GLU A 88 9.10 7.55 -3.70
N VAL A 89 8.19 6.66 -4.09
CA VAL A 89 6.74 6.86 -3.96
C VAL A 89 6.31 6.86 -2.49
N MET A 90 6.90 6.00 -1.68
CA MET A 90 6.62 5.91 -0.24
C MET A 90 7.17 7.10 0.55
N GLU A 91 8.08 7.89 -0.03
CA GLU A 91 8.67 9.09 0.58
C GLU A 91 7.92 10.39 0.21
N ILE A 92 6.88 10.31 -0.62
CA ILE A 92 6.07 11.46 -1.04
C ILE A 92 5.09 11.84 0.05
N LYS A 93 5.10 13.14 0.43
CA LYS A 93 4.23 13.68 1.48
C LYS A 93 2.84 14.06 0.99
N ASP A 94 2.74 14.51 -0.28
CA ASP A 94 1.46 14.90 -0.88
C ASP A 94 0.60 13.66 -1.12
N ARG A 95 -0.56 13.59 -0.45
CA ARG A 95 -1.41 12.39 -0.44
C ARG A 95 -1.92 12.01 -1.84
N GLU A 96 -2.39 12.99 -2.62
CA GLU A 96 -2.93 12.72 -3.95
C GLU A 96 -1.85 12.19 -4.89
N THR A 97 -0.68 12.82 -4.88
CA THR A 97 0.50 12.39 -5.64
C THR A 97 0.92 10.98 -5.22
N SER A 98 0.95 10.69 -3.93
CA SER A 98 1.31 9.37 -3.40
C SER A 98 0.31 8.31 -3.88
N LEU A 99 -1.00 8.52 -3.73
CA LEU A 99 -2.04 7.60 -4.20
C LEU A 99 -1.95 7.36 -5.71
N TYR A 100 -1.76 8.44 -6.49
CA TYR A 100 -1.62 8.34 -7.95
C TYR A 100 -0.46 7.43 -8.33
N LEU A 101 0.71 7.64 -7.75
CA LEU A 101 1.90 6.88 -8.08
C LEU A 101 1.85 5.44 -7.54
N HIS A 102 1.29 5.21 -6.36
CA HIS A 102 1.02 3.86 -5.88
C HIS A 102 0.13 3.07 -6.87
N LEU A 103 -0.96 3.67 -7.34
CA LEU A 103 -1.84 3.07 -8.34
C LEU A 103 -1.15 2.86 -9.68
N LEU A 104 -0.37 3.82 -10.14
CA LEU A 104 0.33 3.75 -11.42
C LEU A 104 1.24 2.53 -11.50
N PHE A 105 2.06 2.31 -10.48
CA PHE A 105 2.95 1.14 -10.43
C PHE A 105 2.20 -0.17 -10.15
N ALA A 106 1.12 -0.13 -9.38
CA ALA A 106 0.28 -1.31 -9.15
C ALA A 106 -0.50 -1.72 -10.39
N LEU A 107 -1.03 -0.78 -11.17
CA LEU A 107 -1.75 -1.08 -12.42
C LEU A 107 -0.83 -1.68 -13.49
N LYS A 108 0.46 -1.36 -13.48
CA LYS A 108 1.46 -2.04 -14.33
C LYS A 108 1.72 -3.48 -13.93
N GLU A 109 1.58 -3.81 -12.65
CA GLU A 109 1.78 -5.16 -12.17
C GLU A 109 0.59 -6.05 -12.54
N LYS A 110 0.83 -7.04 -13.39
CA LYS A 110 -0.22 -7.98 -13.85
C LYS A 110 -0.53 -9.05 -12.79
N ASN A 111 0.47 -9.38 -11.98
CA ASN A 111 0.40 -10.45 -10.97
C ASN A 111 0.34 -9.89 -9.55
N LEU A 112 -0.38 -8.77 -9.36
CA LEU A 112 -0.60 -8.22 -8.03
C LEU A 112 -1.28 -9.29 -7.15
N MET A 113 -0.65 -9.63 -6.02
CA MET A 113 -1.14 -10.70 -5.15
C MET A 113 -2.01 -10.19 -4.00
N TYR A 114 -1.72 -9.01 -3.46
CA TYR A 114 -2.49 -8.42 -2.36
C TYR A 114 -2.48 -6.89 -2.40
N ILE A 115 -3.49 -6.29 -1.77
CA ILE A 115 -3.53 -4.87 -1.46
C ILE A 115 -3.43 -4.72 0.05
N SER A 116 -2.65 -3.76 0.54
CA SER A 116 -2.48 -3.55 1.98
C SER A 116 -2.51 -2.08 2.35
N ALA A 117 -3.19 -1.79 3.46
CA ALA A 117 -3.14 -0.51 4.16
C ALA A 117 -3.37 -0.74 5.65
N VAL A 118 -3.02 0.24 6.50
CA VAL A 118 -3.27 0.12 7.94
C VAL A 118 -4.77 0.01 8.22
N PHE A 119 -5.58 0.87 7.60
CA PHE A 119 -7.04 0.91 7.80
C PHE A 119 -7.80 0.70 6.50
N ILE A 120 -8.94 0.02 6.57
CA ILE A 120 -9.81 -0.25 5.41
C ILE A 120 -10.32 1.04 4.75
N SER A 121 -10.49 2.12 5.49
CA SER A 121 -10.84 3.43 4.94
C SER A 121 -9.82 3.92 3.92
N SER A 122 -8.52 3.64 4.14
CA SER A 122 -7.47 3.99 3.18
C SER A 122 -7.55 3.15 1.91
N ILE A 123 -8.00 1.89 2.01
CA ILE A 123 -8.29 1.07 0.83
C ILE A 123 -9.44 1.68 0.02
N LEU A 124 -10.54 2.07 0.69
CA LEU A 124 -11.66 2.70 0.02
C LEU A 124 -11.28 4.03 -0.66
N ASP A 125 -10.49 4.86 0.02
CA ASP A 125 -9.97 6.11 -0.54
C ASP A 125 -9.13 5.86 -1.81
N LEU A 126 -8.27 4.82 -1.79
CA LEU A 126 -7.50 4.41 -2.96
C LEU A 126 -8.39 4.00 -4.13
N LEU A 127 -9.43 3.19 -3.86
CA LEU A 127 -10.32 2.68 -4.91
C LEU A 127 -11.18 3.80 -5.52
N ARG A 128 -11.64 4.75 -4.71
CA ARG A 128 -12.31 5.96 -5.21
C ARG A 128 -11.37 6.84 -6.02
N PHE A 129 -10.14 7.01 -5.56
CA PHE A 129 -9.13 7.75 -6.30
C PHE A 129 -8.82 7.09 -7.65
N LEU A 130 -8.79 5.75 -7.70
CA LEU A 130 -8.68 4.98 -8.95
C LEU A 130 -9.86 5.27 -9.88
N GLU A 131 -11.10 5.24 -9.37
CA GLU A 131 -12.32 5.57 -10.12
C GLU A 131 -12.23 6.94 -10.79
N ASP A 132 -11.79 7.95 -10.05
CA ASP A 132 -11.69 9.33 -10.55
C ASP A 132 -10.53 9.54 -11.54
N ASN A 133 -9.48 8.71 -11.48
CA ASN A 133 -8.23 8.97 -12.20
C ASN A 133 -7.78 7.86 -13.17
N TYR A 134 -8.54 6.78 -13.34
CA TYR A 134 -8.08 5.62 -14.14
C TYR A 134 -7.71 6.00 -15.60
N LYS A 135 -8.41 6.94 -16.23
CA LYS A 135 -8.09 7.39 -17.59
C LYS A 135 -6.70 8.02 -17.71
N LYS A 136 -6.32 8.83 -16.71
CA LYS A 136 -4.98 9.44 -16.64
C LYS A 136 -3.91 8.38 -16.38
N LEU A 137 -4.18 7.46 -15.45
CA LEU A 137 -3.28 6.35 -15.12
C LEU A 137 -3.03 5.45 -16.32
N ILE A 138 -4.07 5.09 -17.08
CA ILE A 138 -3.96 4.30 -18.32
C ILE A 138 -3.12 5.02 -19.37
N LYS A 139 -3.32 6.33 -19.55
CA LYS A 139 -2.52 7.15 -20.45
C LYS A 139 -1.04 7.12 -20.08
N ASP A 140 -0.72 7.29 -18.79
CA ASP A 140 0.65 7.28 -18.30
C ASP A 140 1.31 5.90 -18.45
N ILE A 141 0.56 4.81 -18.23
CA ILE A 141 1.04 3.44 -18.51
C ILE A 141 1.34 3.26 -19.98
N ARG A 142 0.47 3.74 -20.87
CA ARG A 142 0.63 3.64 -22.33
C ARG A 142 1.89 4.34 -22.81
N THR A 143 2.15 5.53 -22.30
CA THR A 143 3.29 6.37 -22.72
C THR A 143 4.58 6.08 -21.96
N GLY A 144 4.50 5.43 -20.78
CA GLY A 144 5.64 5.23 -19.89
C GLY A 144 6.14 6.52 -19.25
N SER A 145 5.28 7.52 -19.13
CA SER A 145 5.64 8.82 -18.54
C SER A 145 4.59 9.30 -17.55
N ILE A 146 5.05 9.82 -16.42
CA ILE A 146 4.20 10.32 -15.34
C ILE A 146 3.58 11.65 -15.74
N ASN A 147 2.27 11.79 -15.55
CA ASN A 147 1.52 13.01 -15.76
C ASN A 147 2.23 14.21 -15.09
N TYR A 148 2.41 15.28 -15.86
CA TYR A 148 3.13 16.47 -15.37
C TYR A 148 2.41 17.21 -14.22
N SER A 149 1.10 17.03 -14.06
CA SER A 149 0.31 17.63 -12.98
C SER A 149 0.59 17.03 -11.60
N VAL A 150 1.34 15.92 -11.53
CA VAL A 150 1.77 15.31 -10.27
C VAL A 150 2.88 16.17 -9.66
N LYS A 151 2.69 16.59 -8.40
CA LYS A 151 3.61 17.48 -7.66
C LYS A 151 4.77 16.67 -7.06
N ILE A 152 5.81 16.44 -7.83
CA ILE A 152 7.04 15.77 -7.37
C ILE A 152 8.28 16.52 -7.83
N ASP A 153 9.38 16.34 -7.11
CA ASP A 153 10.70 16.85 -7.50
C ASP A 153 11.12 16.28 -8.87
N SER A 154 11.79 17.10 -9.67
CA SER A 154 12.20 16.74 -11.04
C SER A 154 13.11 15.50 -11.09
N LYS A 155 14.04 15.36 -10.15
CA LYS A 155 14.95 14.20 -10.07
C LYS A 155 14.21 12.94 -9.70
N VAL A 156 13.25 13.04 -8.77
CA VAL A 156 12.36 11.93 -8.41
C VAL A 156 11.51 11.53 -9.61
N LYS A 157 10.92 12.50 -10.34
CA LYS A 157 10.14 12.24 -11.55
C LYS A 157 10.95 11.52 -12.62
N GLU A 158 12.17 11.98 -12.88
CA GLU A 158 13.08 11.34 -13.85
C GLU A 158 13.38 9.89 -13.47
N LYS A 159 13.69 9.63 -12.20
CA LYS A 159 13.93 8.28 -11.69
C LYS A 159 12.71 7.36 -11.85
N LEU A 160 11.52 7.85 -11.49
CA LEU A 160 10.28 7.09 -11.63
C LEU A 160 9.92 6.83 -13.10
N ASN A 161 10.13 7.79 -14.00
CA ASN A 161 9.93 7.60 -15.44
C ASN A 161 10.83 6.50 -16.03
N LYS A 162 12.10 6.41 -15.59
CA LYS A 162 13.01 5.32 -16.01
C LYS A 162 12.48 3.94 -15.61
N LEU A 163 11.75 3.85 -14.48
CA LEU A 163 11.14 2.60 -14.01
C LEU A 163 9.80 2.27 -14.70
N LEU A 164 9.08 3.30 -15.13
CA LEU A 164 7.71 3.15 -15.61
C LEU A 164 7.62 2.42 -16.95
N LYS A 165 8.48 2.61 -17.87
CA LYS A 165 8.51 2.03 -19.26
C LYS A 165 7.12 1.89 -19.93
N PRO A 166 6.94 2.24 -21.20
CA PRO A 166 5.67 2.12 -21.91
C PRO A 166 5.12 0.68 -21.90
N ASP A 167 3.80 0.53 -21.75
CA ASP A 167 3.11 -0.76 -21.86
C ASP A 167 1.72 -0.55 -22.49
N ALA A 168 1.69 -0.43 -23.83
CA ALA A 168 0.46 -0.23 -24.56
C ALA A 168 -0.52 -1.40 -24.41
N ALA A 169 -0.02 -2.63 -24.41
CA ALA A 169 -0.87 -3.82 -24.26
C ALA A 169 -1.56 -3.87 -22.89
N ARG A 170 -0.85 -3.48 -21.82
CA ARG A 170 -1.46 -3.36 -20.49
C ARG A 170 -2.48 -2.22 -20.44
N ALA A 171 -2.19 -1.10 -21.06
CA ALA A 171 -3.11 0.03 -21.15
C ALA A 171 -4.41 -0.34 -21.87
N ASP A 172 -4.33 -1.03 -23.03
CA ASP A 172 -5.48 -1.51 -23.80
C ASP A 172 -6.34 -2.49 -22.97
N PHE A 173 -5.68 -3.42 -22.27
CA PHE A 173 -6.36 -4.34 -21.38
C PHE A 173 -7.12 -3.60 -20.25
N LEU A 174 -6.47 -2.65 -19.58
CA LEU A 174 -7.10 -1.86 -18.53
C LEU A 174 -8.28 -1.04 -19.09
N GLU A 175 -8.12 -0.36 -20.20
CA GLU A 175 -9.18 0.41 -20.85
C GLU A 175 -10.42 -0.44 -21.13
N LYS A 176 -10.22 -1.66 -21.69
CA LYS A 176 -11.27 -2.65 -21.92
C LYS A 176 -11.94 -3.09 -20.61
N GLU A 177 -11.18 -3.32 -19.52
CA GLU A 177 -11.79 -3.76 -18.26
C GLU A 177 -12.55 -2.62 -17.56
N PHE A 178 -12.04 -1.39 -17.58
CA PHE A 178 -12.73 -0.23 -17.02
C PHE A 178 -14.00 0.13 -17.81
N SER A 179 -14.07 -0.12 -19.14
CA SER A 179 -15.29 0.12 -19.94
C SER A 179 -16.47 -0.75 -19.53
N LYS A 180 -16.24 -1.85 -18.82
CA LYS A 180 -17.29 -2.75 -18.27
C LYS A 180 -17.87 -2.26 -16.94
N GLY A 181 -17.45 -1.08 -16.44
CA GLY A 181 -17.82 -0.54 -15.13
C GLY A 181 -16.85 -0.94 -14.02
N LEU A 182 -17.15 -0.48 -12.80
CA LEU A 182 -16.24 -0.56 -11.65
C LEU A 182 -16.54 -1.72 -10.71
N GLN A 183 -17.73 -2.29 -10.77
CA GLN A 183 -18.07 -3.44 -9.93
C GLN A 183 -17.13 -4.61 -10.21
N GLY A 184 -16.44 -5.08 -9.16
CA GLY A 184 -15.47 -6.16 -9.25
C GLY A 184 -14.21 -5.83 -10.08
N ILE A 185 -13.92 -4.56 -10.31
CA ILE A 185 -12.79 -4.13 -11.17
C ILE A 185 -11.46 -4.70 -10.68
N CYS A 186 -11.21 -4.75 -9.36
CA CYS A 186 -9.95 -5.24 -8.82
C CYS A 186 -9.64 -6.68 -9.25
N LYS A 187 -10.63 -7.55 -9.19
CA LYS A 187 -10.48 -8.97 -9.57
C LYS A 187 -10.24 -9.13 -11.08
N ARG A 188 -10.85 -8.26 -11.91
CA ARG A 188 -10.67 -8.28 -13.36
C ARG A 188 -9.30 -7.77 -13.79
N ILE A 189 -8.79 -6.68 -13.19
CA ILE A 189 -7.50 -6.11 -13.57
C ILE A 189 -6.31 -6.80 -12.89
N TRP A 190 -6.54 -7.50 -11.77
CA TRP A 190 -5.55 -8.27 -11.03
C TRP A 190 -6.05 -9.69 -10.72
N PRO A 191 -6.03 -10.60 -11.70
CA PRO A 191 -6.58 -11.95 -11.53
C PRO A 191 -5.86 -12.80 -10.47
N LYS A 192 -4.67 -12.37 -10.02
CA LYS A 192 -3.88 -13.01 -8.97
C LYS A 192 -4.07 -12.35 -7.59
N LEU A 193 -4.97 -11.37 -7.47
CA LEU A 193 -5.28 -10.73 -6.20
C LEU A 193 -6.12 -11.67 -5.33
N ILE A 194 -5.56 -12.11 -4.21
CA ILE A 194 -6.15 -13.16 -3.36
C ILE A 194 -6.62 -12.66 -2.00
N TYR A 195 -6.08 -11.55 -1.48
CA TYR A 195 -6.56 -10.95 -0.23
C TYR A 195 -6.26 -9.46 -0.13
N ILE A 196 -6.95 -8.80 0.78
CA ILE A 196 -6.71 -7.43 1.21
C ILE A 196 -6.25 -7.47 2.66
N ALA A 197 -5.02 -7.01 2.93
CA ALA A 197 -4.45 -6.95 4.27
C ALA A 197 -4.71 -5.59 4.92
N THR A 198 -5.61 -5.53 5.90
CA THR A 198 -5.96 -4.26 6.56
C THR A 198 -6.64 -4.51 7.90
N VAL A 199 -6.67 -3.50 8.75
CA VAL A 199 -7.50 -3.53 9.96
C VAL A 199 -8.94 -3.23 9.57
N THR A 200 -9.84 -4.17 9.89
CA THR A 200 -11.29 -4.08 9.74
C THR A 200 -11.98 -4.61 11.01
N GLY A 201 -13.31 -4.58 11.05
CA GLY A 201 -14.12 -5.01 12.20
C GLY A 201 -14.59 -3.86 13.07
N ALA A 202 -15.51 -4.12 14.00
CA ALA A 202 -16.17 -3.13 14.83
C ALA A 202 -16.66 -1.91 14.01
N ASN A 203 -16.22 -0.72 14.33
CA ASN A 203 -16.64 0.52 13.66
C ASN A 203 -16.17 0.62 12.19
N PHE A 204 -15.24 -0.23 11.73
CA PHE A 204 -14.74 -0.21 10.36
C PHE A 204 -15.57 -1.07 9.39
N SER A 205 -16.46 -1.94 9.88
CA SER A 205 -17.32 -2.79 9.03
C SER A 205 -18.23 -1.99 8.10
N VAL A 206 -18.53 -0.74 8.41
CA VAL A 206 -19.30 0.19 7.54
C VAL A 206 -18.63 0.42 6.17
N TYR A 207 -17.35 0.12 6.04
CA TYR A 207 -16.60 0.25 4.78
C TYR A 207 -16.59 -1.03 3.95
N ASP A 208 -16.93 -2.20 4.53
CA ASP A 208 -16.77 -3.51 3.90
C ASP A 208 -17.58 -3.62 2.59
N ASP A 209 -18.86 -3.25 2.61
CA ASP A 209 -19.72 -3.30 1.41
C ASP A 209 -19.20 -2.39 0.28
N LYS A 210 -18.69 -1.20 0.64
CA LYS A 210 -18.14 -0.26 -0.33
C LYS A 210 -16.85 -0.77 -0.96
N VAL A 211 -15.99 -1.44 -0.19
CA VAL A 211 -14.79 -2.09 -0.71
C VAL A 211 -15.16 -3.30 -1.55
N ASN A 212 -16.13 -4.11 -1.10
CA ASN A 212 -16.62 -5.29 -1.81
C ASN A 212 -17.20 -4.95 -3.20
N TYR A 213 -17.81 -3.78 -3.37
CA TYR A 213 -18.23 -3.31 -4.69
C TYR A 213 -17.08 -3.33 -5.72
N TYR A 214 -15.90 -2.85 -5.36
CA TYR A 214 -14.74 -2.82 -6.27
C TYR A 214 -14.00 -4.15 -6.34
N THR A 215 -14.05 -4.97 -5.28
CA THR A 215 -13.18 -6.14 -5.12
C THR A 215 -13.87 -7.47 -5.42
N ASP A 216 -15.21 -7.48 -5.55
CA ASP A 216 -16.01 -8.70 -5.74
C ASP A 216 -15.70 -9.73 -4.64
N TYR A 217 -15.82 -9.30 -3.38
CA TYR A 217 -15.64 -10.12 -2.17
C TYR A 217 -14.27 -10.82 -2.08
N ILE A 218 -13.19 -10.17 -2.55
CA ILE A 218 -11.84 -10.62 -2.22
C ILE A 218 -11.69 -10.61 -0.69
N PRO A 219 -11.20 -11.70 -0.07
CA PRO A 219 -11.10 -11.80 1.39
C PRO A 219 -10.34 -10.64 2.02
N ILE A 220 -10.92 -10.06 3.07
CA ILE A 220 -10.26 -9.05 3.90
C ILE A 220 -9.64 -9.78 5.10
N TYR A 221 -8.33 -9.61 5.29
CA TYR A 221 -7.53 -10.29 6.28
C TYR A 221 -6.80 -9.28 7.16
N SER A 222 -7.03 -9.35 8.47
CA SER A 222 -6.29 -8.55 9.45
C SER A 222 -5.10 -9.36 9.97
N PRO A 223 -3.88 -9.12 9.47
CA PRO A 223 -2.73 -9.98 9.75
C PRO A 223 -2.21 -9.86 11.18
N ALA A 224 -2.46 -8.72 11.85
CA ALA A 224 -1.94 -8.48 13.17
C ALA A 224 -2.83 -7.53 13.98
N TYR A 225 -2.79 -7.68 15.29
CA TYR A 225 -3.29 -6.71 16.25
C TYR A 225 -2.13 -5.99 16.92
N ALA A 226 -2.08 -4.68 16.77
CA ALA A 226 -0.97 -3.86 17.24
C ALA A 226 -1.45 -2.50 17.77
N ALA A 227 -0.68 -1.93 18.68
CA ALA A 227 -0.77 -0.56 19.13
C ALA A 227 0.56 0.16 18.89
N THR A 228 0.60 1.47 19.13
CA THR A 228 1.85 2.23 19.03
C THR A 228 2.94 1.70 19.96
N GLU A 229 2.52 1.16 21.08
CA GLU A 229 3.34 0.57 22.15
C GLU A 229 3.97 -0.76 21.76
N GLY A 230 3.37 -1.51 20.82
CA GLY A 230 3.89 -2.78 20.36
C GLY A 230 2.89 -3.65 19.63
N MET A 231 3.40 -4.77 19.11
CA MET A 231 2.59 -5.83 18.51
C MET A 231 2.03 -6.71 19.63
N ILE A 232 0.71 -6.89 19.64
CA ILE A 232 -0.02 -7.63 20.68
C ILE A 232 -0.29 -9.06 20.21
N GLY A 233 -0.65 -9.24 18.94
CA GLY A 233 -0.97 -10.54 18.39
C GLY A 233 -0.84 -10.59 16.88
N ILE A 234 -0.74 -11.81 16.36
CA ILE A 234 -0.75 -12.11 14.92
C ILE A 234 -1.92 -13.07 14.68
N ASN A 235 -2.67 -12.82 13.62
CA ASN A 235 -3.78 -13.66 13.21
C ASN A 235 -3.22 -14.88 12.46
N PRO A 236 -3.40 -16.11 12.98
CA PRO A 236 -2.85 -17.35 12.39
C PRO A 236 -3.58 -17.77 11.12
#